data_499aa62e31307195cd65a8ae4ea07c0b
#
_entry.id   499aa62e31307195cd65a8ae4ea07c0b
#
_cell.length_a   1.000
_cell.length_b   1.000
_cell.length_c   1.000
_cell.angle_alpha   90.00
_cell.angle_beta   90.00
_cell.angle_gamma   90.00
#
_symmetry.space_group_name_H-M   'P 1'
#
loop_
_entity.id
_entity.type
_entity.pdbx_description
1 polymer ?
#
loop_
_entity_poly.entity_id
_entity_poly.type
_entity_poly.pdbx_seq_one_letter_code
_entity_poly.pdbx_strand_id
1 'polypeptide(L)'
;MKVERMKVAPVTVAYADGEQRKLIVEFAIPGAPTETIDVKILKDSVYLLAPARDIEYVSALALGWPVKPEKAEATYEHGLLRIEVPFKDPMEDAVKVAIKTGKVETKTVSIAA
;
A
#
# COMPACT_ATOMS: atom_id res chain seq x y z
N MET A 1 2.98 29.27 -19.64
CA MET A 1 2.94 28.16 -20.59
C MET A 1 2.89 26.84 -19.86
N LYS A 2 1.96 26.00 -20.23
CA LYS A 2 1.79 24.71 -19.58
C LYS A 2 2.69 23.68 -20.24
N VAL A 3 3.53 23.01 -19.44
CA VAL A 3 4.41 21.96 -19.95
C VAL A 3 3.68 20.64 -19.85
N GLU A 4 3.52 19.98 -20.98
CA GLU A 4 2.98 18.63 -20.99
C GLU A 4 4.11 17.63 -20.83
N ARG A 5 3.97 16.70 -19.92
CA ARG A 5 4.93 15.63 -19.70
C ARG A 5 4.37 14.32 -20.18
N MET A 6 5.23 13.52 -20.80
CA MET A 6 4.88 12.17 -21.18
C MET A 6 4.72 11.32 -19.91
N LYS A 7 3.61 10.65 -19.77
CA LYS A 7 3.37 9.75 -18.63
C LYS A 7 4.08 8.43 -18.86
N VAL A 8 4.82 7.99 -17.88
CA VAL A 8 5.64 6.78 -17.94
C VAL A 8 5.39 5.94 -16.71
N ALA A 9 5.20 4.63 -16.92
CA ALA A 9 5.13 3.70 -15.81
C ALA A 9 6.56 3.42 -15.32
N PRO A 10 6.85 3.58 -14.02
CA PRO A 10 8.18 3.26 -13.51
C PRO A 10 8.40 1.77 -13.42
N VAL A 11 9.66 1.34 -13.50
CA VAL A 11 10.00 -0.03 -13.16
C VAL A 11 9.67 -0.22 -11.68
N THR A 12 8.89 -1.25 -11.38
CA THR A 12 8.33 -1.48 -10.05
C THR A 12 8.64 -2.89 -9.58
N VAL A 13 9.09 -3.00 -8.36
CA VAL A 13 9.28 -4.28 -7.66
C VAL A 13 8.46 -4.24 -6.39
N ALA A 14 7.64 -5.26 -6.16
CA ALA A 14 6.84 -5.37 -4.95
C ALA A 14 6.98 -6.77 -4.39
N TYR A 15 7.26 -6.87 -3.11
CA TYR A 15 7.40 -8.17 -2.46
C TYR A 15 7.05 -8.09 -0.98
N ALA A 16 6.71 -9.25 -0.41
CA ALA A 16 6.40 -9.35 1.00
C ALA A 16 7.63 -9.79 1.79
N ASP A 17 7.89 -9.10 2.89
CA ASP A 17 8.83 -9.56 3.89
C ASP A 17 8.03 -10.34 4.94
N GLY A 18 8.15 -11.68 4.89
CA GLY A 18 7.36 -12.54 5.77
C GLY A 18 7.78 -12.50 7.24
N GLU A 19 9.05 -12.19 7.50
CA GLU A 19 9.53 -12.08 8.89
C GLU A 19 9.02 -10.82 9.57
N GLN A 20 9.08 -9.69 8.88
CA GLN A 20 8.64 -8.42 9.42
C GLN A 20 7.17 -8.13 9.14
N ARG A 21 6.51 -8.99 8.38
CA ARG A 21 5.08 -8.86 8.01
C ARG A 21 4.78 -7.52 7.38
N LYS A 22 5.57 -7.16 6.39
CA LYS A 22 5.38 -5.90 5.68
C LYS A 22 5.53 -6.09 4.18
N LEU A 23 4.89 -5.18 3.45
CA LEU A 23 5.03 -5.07 2.02
C LEU A 23 6.15 -4.08 1.72
N ILE A 24 6.99 -4.41 0.75
CA ILE A 24 8.02 -3.52 0.26
C ILE A 24 7.73 -3.26 -1.21
N VAL A 25 7.64 -1.98 -1.57
CA VAL A 25 7.43 -1.55 -2.94
C VAL A 25 8.57 -0.62 -3.32
N GLU A 26 9.21 -0.90 -4.46
CA GLU A 26 10.30 -0.07 -4.95
C GLU A 26 9.95 0.44 -6.35
N PHE A 27 10.02 1.75 -6.52
CA PHE A 27 9.80 2.41 -7.80
C PHE A 27 11.09 3.06 -8.27
N ALA A 28 11.52 2.74 -9.49
CA ALA A 28 12.64 3.44 -10.11
C ALA A 28 12.11 4.70 -10.79
N ILE A 29 12.41 5.85 -10.20
CA ILE A 29 11.96 7.16 -10.69
C ILE A 29 13.13 8.12 -10.82
N PRO A 30 14.18 7.75 -11.58
CA PRO A 30 15.35 8.60 -11.69
C PRO A 30 14.99 9.97 -12.28
N GLY A 31 15.58 11.00 -11.73
CA GLY A 31 15.36 12.37 -12.17
C GLY A 31 14.18 13.08 -11.51
N ALA A 32 13.35 12.39 -10.74
CA ALA A 32 12.27 13.04 -10.02
C ALA A 32 12.84 13.76 -8.78
N PRO A 33 12.58 15.07 -8.62
CA PRO A 33 12.99 15.76 -7.40
C PRO A 33 12.10 15.36 -6.24
N THR A 34 12.69 15.22 -5.06
CA THR A 34 12.00 14.75 -3.85
C THR A 34 10.75 15.57 -3.55
N GLU A 35 10.83 16.89 -3.75
CA GLU A 35 9.76 17.81 -3.39
C GLU A 35 8.47 17.61 -4.16
N THR A 36 8.56 17.00 -5.35
CA THR A 36 7.40 16.82 -6.21
C THR A 36 6.86 15.39 -6.22
N ILE A 37 7.50 14.49 -5.49
CA ILE A 37 7.03 13.10 -5.41
C ILE A 37 5.78 13.05 -4.53
N ASP A 38 4.71 12.50 -5.10
CA ASP A 38 3.44 12.33 -4.40
C ASP A 38 3.13 10.84 -4.33
N VAL A 39 3.06 10.31 -3.12
CA VAL A 39 2.71 8.92 -2.86
C VAL A 39 1.47 8.89 -1.98
N LYS A 40 0.47 8.14 -2.42
CA LYS A 40 -0.74 7.91 -1.63
C LYS A 40 -0.92 6.43 -1.43
N ILE A 41 -1.11 6.03 -0.19
CA ILE A 41 -1.29 4.63 0.16
C ILE A 41 -2.66 4.45 0.79
N LEU A 42 -3.43 3.55 0.21
CA LEU A 42 -4.70 3.10 0.76
C LEU A 42 -4.50 1.68 1.28
N LYS A 43 -5.47 1.17 2.00
CA LYS A 43 -5.36 -0.19 2.56
C LYS A 43 -5.16 -1.28 1.50
N ASP A 44 -5.53 -1.01 0.25
CA ASP A 44 -5.51 -1.98 -0.84
C ASP A 44 -4.80 -1.49 -2.10
N SER A 45 -4.13 -0.35 -2.04
CA SER A 45 -3.50 0.21 -3.24
C SER A 45 -2.43 1.24 -2.91
N VAL A 46 -1.54 1.44 -3.86
CA VAL A 46 -0.49 2.47 -3.78
C VAL A 46 -0.53 3.28 -5.07
N TYR A 47 -0.57 4.60 -4.94
CA TYR A 47 -0.56 5.53 -6.06
C TYR A 47 0.69 6.37 -6.03
N LEU A 48 1.31 6.53 -7.18
CA LEU A 48 2.51 7.34 -7.34
C LEU A 48 2.31 8.35 -8.44
N LEU A 49 2.71 9.59 -8.16
CA LEU A 49 2.84 10.64 -9.13
C LEU A 49 4.18 11.33 -8.89
N ALA A 50 5.09 11.24 -9.85
CA ALA A 50 6.43 11.79 -9.68
C ALA A 50 6.86 12.51 -10.96
N PRO A 51 6.59 13.82 -11.07
CA PRO A 51 7.07 14.60 -12.20
C PRO A 51 8.59 14.68 -12.21
N ALA A 52 9.16 14.43 -13.37
CA ALA A 52 10.57 14.64 -13.65
C ALA A 52 10.62 15.45 -14.94
N ARG A 53 11.59 16.25 -15.11
CA ARG A 53 11.79 17.17 -16.23
C ARG A 53 10.76 17.09 -17.39
N ASP A 54 10.90 16.13 -18.31
CA ASP A 54 10.04 15.98 -19.49
C ASP A 54 9.04 14.83 -19.36
N ILE A 55 9.16 14.04 -18.31
CA ILE A 55 8.30 12.88 -18.09
C ILE A 55 7.64 12.97 -16.72
N GLU A 56 6.62 12.16 -16.53
CA GLU A 56 5.91 12.07 -15.29
C GLU A 56 5.70 10.59 -14.99
N TYR A 57 6.33 10.12 -13.93
CA TYR A 57 6.13 8.73 -13.51
C TYR A 57 4.77 8.62 -12.84
N VAL A 58 3.96 7.68 -13.30
CA VAL A 58 2.62 7.43 -12.73
C VAL A 58 2.46 5.94 -12.51
N SER A 59 1.88 5.59 -11.38
CA SER A 59 1.58 4.20 -11.06
C SER A 59 0.35 4.09 -10.19
N ALA A 60 -0.44 3.07 -10.45
CA ALA A 60 -1.55 2.67 -9.59
C ALA A 60 -1.39 1.17 -9.37
N LEU A 61 -0.97 0.80 -8.17
CA LEU A 61 -0.66 -0.58 -7.83
C LEU A 61 -1.74 -1.13 -6.90
N ALA A 62 -2.47 -2.13 -7.37
CA ALA A 62 -3.44 -2.83 -6.54
C ALA A 62 -2.70 -3.87 -5.68
N LEU A 63 -3.09 -3.96 -4.42
CA LEU A 63 -2.47 -4.88 -3.47
C LEU A 63 -3.39 -6.07 -3.24
N GLY A 64 -2.80 -7.28 -3.22
CA GLY A 64 -3.56 -8.50 -2.95
C GLY A 64 -3.85 -8.74 -1.47
N TRP A 65 -3.31 -7.92 -0.60
CA TRP A 65 -3.47 -8.03 0.84
C TRP A 65 -3.54 -6.64 1.46
N PRO A 66 -4.45 -6.40 2.40
CA PRO A 66 -4.58 -5.08 3.01
C PRO A 66 -3.37 -4.71 3.86
N VAL A 67 -3.04 -3.44 3.84
CA VAL A 67 -1.92 -2.86 4.58
C VAL A 67 -2.42 -1.79 5.55
N LYS A 68 -1.52 -1.29 6.39
CA LYS A 68 -1.80 -0.20 7.34
C LYS A 68 -1.14 1.08 6.83
N PRO A 69 -1.83 1.90 6.04
CA PRO A 69 -1.22 3.08 5.43
C PRO A 69 -0.61 4.06 6.44
N GLU A 70 -1.21 4.17 7.61
CA GLU A 70 -0.76 5.09 8.65
C GLU A 70 0.60 4.74 9.23
N LYS A 71 1.09 3.54 8.96
CA LYS A 71 2.40 3.06 9.41
C LYS A 71 3.41 2.93 8.28
N ALA A 72 3.09 3.46 7.12
CA ALA A 72 3.99 3.41 5.98
C ALA A 72 5.20 4.32 6.18
N GLU A 73 6.34 3.86 5.69
CA GLU A 73 7.57 4.64 5.65
C GLU A 73 8.10 4.62 4.22
N ALA A 74 8.67 5.72 3.80
CA ALA A 74 9.23 5.83 2.46
C ALA A 74 10.61 6.48 2.53
N THR A 75 11.52 5.95 1.71
CA THR A 75 12.85 6.53 1.53
C THR A 75 13.11 6.70 0.05
N TYR A 76 13.88 7.73 -0.30
CA TYR A 76 14.23 8.00 -1.69
C TYR A 76 15.72 8.27 -1.79
N GLU A 77 16.43 7.42 -2.51
CA GLU A 77 17.87 7.54 -2.71
C GLU A 77 18.22 7.10 -4.12
N HIS A 78 19.08 7.87 -4.78
CA HIS A 78 19.63 7.48 -6.10
C HIS A 78 18.55 7.11 -7.13
N GLY A 79 17.44 7.83 -7.12
CA GLY A 79 16.36 7.57 -8.06
C GLY A 79 15.47 6.39 -7.70
N LEU A 80 15.70 5.75 -6.56
CA LEU A 80 14.88 4.63 -6.09
C LEU A 80 14.02 5.05 -4.90
N LEU A 81 12.72 4.99 -5.08
CA LEU A 81 11.74 5.23 -4.02
C LEU A 81 11.35 3.88 -3.43
N ARG A 82 11.63 3.70 -2.16
CA ARG A 82 11.30 2.47 -1.42
C ARG A 82 10.24 2.77 -0.39
N ILE A 83 9.16 2.02 -0.44
CA ILE A 83 8.04 2.14 0.49
C ILE A 83 7.93 0.85 1.28
N GLU A 84 7.83 0.96 2.60
CA GLU A 84 7.62 -0.17 3.48
C GLU A 84 6.35 0.08 4.26
N VAL A 85 5.42 -0.86 4.21
CA VAL A 85 4.14 -0.71 4.90
C VAL A 85 3.75 -2.05 5.52
N PRO A 86 3.39 -2.07 6.82
CA PRO A 86 2.98 -3.32 7.48
C PRO A 86 1.68 -3.85 6.89
N PHE A 87 1.58 -5.16 6.79
CA PHE A 87 0.32 -5.80 6.44
C PHE A 87 -0.67 -5.68 7.59
N LYS A 88 -1.94 -5.53 7.25
CA LYS A 88 -3.01 -5.56 8.22
C LYS A 88 -3.35 -7.03 8.51
N ASP A 89 -3.47 -7.38 9.79
CA ASP A 89 -3.98 -8.67 10.18
C ASP A 89 -5.48 -8.69 9.90
N PRO A 90 -5.98 -9.55 9.01
CA PRO A 90 -7.41 -9.57 8.68
C PRO A 90 -8.27 -9.93 9.88
N MET A 91 -7.68 -10.54 10.91
CA MET A 91 -8.41 -10.89 12.12
C MET A 91 -8.56 -9.73 13.11
N GLU A 92 -7.88 -8.60 12.87
CA GLU A 92 -8.01 -7.43 13.76
C GLU A 92 -9.45 -6.93 13.85
N ASP A 93 -10.20 -7.04 12.77
CA ASP A 93 -11.58 -6.57 12.69
C ASP A 93 -12.60 -7.71 12.85
N ALA A 94 -12.13 -8.90 13.22
CA ALA A 94 -13.03 -10.04 13.38
C ALA A 94 -13.99 -9.81 14.56
N VAL A 95 -15.23 -10.14 14.33
CA VAL A 95 -16.29 -9.98 15.31
C VAL A 95 -16.82 -11.34 15.69
N LYS A 96 -16.96 -11.57 17.00
CA LYS A 96 -17.64 -12.75 17.49
C LYS A 96 -19.13 -12.65 17.19
N VAL A 97 -19.67 -13.70 16.62
CA VAL A 97 -21.08 -13.73 16.27
C VAL A 97 -21.82 -14.58 17.31
N ALA A 98 -22.87 -14.02 17.87
CA ALA A 98 -23.74 -14.74 18.79
C ALA A 98 -24.65 -15.69 18.00
N ILE A 99 -24.69 -16.94 18.44
CA ILE A 99 -25.54 -17.93 17.80
C ILE A 99 -26.82 -18.07 18.62
N LYS A 100 -27.95 -17.78 17.98
CA LYS A 100 -29.26 -17.97 18.60
C LYS A 100 -29.75 -19.37 18.30
N THR A 101 -30.16 -20.09 19.34
CA THR A 101 -30.79 -21.41 19.17
C THR A 101 -32.31 -21.24 19.07
N GLY A 102 -33.05 -22.25 18.67
CA GLY A 102 -34.51 -22.21 18.62
C GLY A 102 -35.18 -22.06 20.00
N LYS A 103 -34.39 -22.17 21.06
CA LYS A 103 -34.79 -21.83 22.44
C LYS A 103 -34.07 -20.56 22.83
N VAL A 104 -34.53 -19.80 23.70
CA VAL A 104 -34.09 -18.44 24.07
C VAL A 104 -32.57 -18.31 24.39
N GLU A 105 -31.80 -19.36 24.35
CA GLU A 105 -30.37 -19.33 24.65
C GLU A 105 -29.53 -18.75 23.52
N THR A 106 -28.58 -17.90 23.89
CA THR A 106 -27.60 -17.34 22.97
C THR A 106 -26.20 -17.86 23.31
N LYS A 107 -25.53 -18.40 22.32
CA LYS A 107 -24.17 -18.91 22.46
C LYS A 107 -23.23 -18.07 21.58
N THR A 108 -22.11 -17.66 22.16
CA THR A 108 -21.11 -16.91 21.42
C THR A 108 -20.02 -17.84 20.92
N VAL A 109 -19.68 -17.71 19.62
CA VAL A 109 -18.64 -18.51 19.00
C VAL A 109 -17.58 -17.57 18.44
N SER A 110 -16.31 -17.93 18.68
CA SER A 110 -15.18 -17.20 18.12
C SER A 110 -14.96 -17.63 16.68
N ILE A 111 -14.80 -16.65 15.77
CA ILE A 111 -14.47 -16.88 14.37
C ILE A 111 -12.97 -16.83 14.08
N ALA A 112 -12.16 -16.66 15.09
CA ALA A 112 -10.71 -16.64 14.91
C ALA A 112 -10.21 -18.00 14.41
N ALA A 113 -9.34 -17.97 13.43
CA ALA A 113 -8.73 -19.19 12.90
C ALA A 113 -7.65 -19.71 13.83
#